data_482e8a9f0e7d76d068bd4683d8c0b45b
#
_entry.id   482e8a9f0e7d76d068bd4683d8c0b45b
#
_cell.length_a   1.000
_cell.length_b   1.000
_cell.length_c   1.000
_cell.angle_alpha   90.00
_cell.angle_beta   90.00
_cell.angle_gamma   90.00
#
_symmetry.space_group_name_H-M   'P 1'
#
loop_
_entity.id
_entity.type
_entity.pdbx_description
1 polymer ?
#
loop_
_entity_poly.entity_id
_entity_poly.type
_entity_poly.pdbx_seq_one_letter_code
_entity_poly.pdbx_strand_id
1 'polypeptide(L)'
;MARVRGISLPNEVIVILNLFVESTELEKVTNSLVKLTDITDVYEVTGEYDIVCLLRTESILAFREVLKNKILRIPGVKSTVSAIVLYTHKRDRKAVSE
;
A
#
# COMPACT_ATOMS: atom_id res chain seq x y z
N MET A 1 21.39 9.16 -13.26
CA MET A 1 21.02 8.66 -12.90
C MET A 1 20.34 8.37 -13.02
N ALA A 2 20.40 8.04 -12.84
CA ALA A 2 19.79 7.63 -12.83
C ALA A 2 19.43 7.08 -12.51
N ARG A 3 19.28 6.91 -12.11
CA ARG A 3 18.96 6.11 -11.71
C ARG A 3 17.95 5.87 -12.00
N VAL A 4 17.56 5.66 -12.37
CA VAL A 4 16.76 5.38 -12.62
C VAL A 4 16.12 4.66 -12.87
N ARG A 5 15.84 4.27 -13.06
CA ARG A 5 15.41 3.18 -13.36
C ARG A 5 14.39 2.61 -12.60
N GLY A 6 13.18 2.86 -12.39
CA GLY A 6 12.19 2.18 -11.60
C GLY A 6 12.62 1.95 -10.16
N ILE A 7 13.63 2.58 -9.76
CA ILE A 7 14.13 2.44 -8.40
C ILE A 7 13.45 3.46 -7.52
N SER A 8 13.13 3.05 -6.31
CA SER A 8 12.54 3.96 -5.34
C SER A 8 13.49 5.10 -5.05
N LEU A 9 12.94 6.29 -4.86
CA LEU A 9 13.71 7.41 -4.40
C LEU A 9 14.27 7.11 -3.01
N PRO A 10 15.42 7.67 -2.66
CA PRO A 10 16.03 7.36 -1.37
C PRO A 10 15.10 7.59 -0.18
N ASN A 11 14.19 8.55 -0.28
CA ASN A 11 13.28 8.86 0.83
C ASN A 11 11.94 8.17 0.71
N GLU A 12 11.73 7.44 -0.37
CA GLU A 12 10.44 6.84 -0.59
C GLU A 12 10.22 5.65 0.33
N VAL A 13 9.05 5.60 0.94
CA VAL A 13 8.64 4.49 1.79
C VAL A 13 7.60 3.68 1.05
N ILE A 14 7.85 2.38 0.94
CA ILE A 14 6.93 1.46 0.31
C ILE A 14 6.28 0.64 1.40
N VAL A 15 4.96 0.58 1.40
CA VAL A 15 4.20 -0.09 2.43
C VAL A 15 3.32 -1.15 1.79
N ILE A 16 3.31 -2.33 2.40
CA ILE A 16 2.34 -3.37 2.08
C ILE A 16 1.29 -3.32 3.17
N LEU A 17 0.07 -2.96 2.79
CA LEU A 17 -1.01 -2.78 3.75
C LEU A 17 -2.06 -3.85 3.54
N ASN A 18 -2.30 -4.62 4.59
CA ASN A 18 -3.32 -5.67 4.58
C ASN A 18 -4.54 -5.17 5.31
N LEU A 19 -5.72 -5.38 4.73
CA LEU A 19 -6.95 -4.87 5.32
C LEU A 19 -7.94 -6.00 5.57
N PHE A 20 -8.59 -5.91 6.74
CA PHE A 20 -9.79 -6.69 7.04
C PHE A 20 -10.98 -5.78 6.79
N VAL A 21 -11.96 -6.27 6.05
CA VAL A 21 -13.08 -5.46 5.59
C VAL A 21 -14.40 -6.19 5.87
N GLU A 22 -15.43 -5.44 6.20
CA GLU A 22 -16.77 -6.02 6.28
C GLU A 22 -17.13 -6.56 4.91
N SER A 23 -17.58 -7.82 4.85
CA SER A 23 -17.80 -8.48 3.57
C SER A 23 -18.85 -7.76 2.71
N THR A 24 -19.85 -7.15 3.35
CA THR A 24 -20.87 -6.42 2.61
C THR A 24 -20.38 -5.08 2.06
N GLU A 25 -19.22 -4.63 2.53
CA GLU A 25 -18.67 -3.33 2.11
C GLU A 25 -17.45 -3.46 1.21
N LEU A 26 -17.13 -4.68 0.80
CA LEU A 26 -15.89 -4.93 0.07
C LEU A 26 -15.76 -4.05 -1.18
N GLU A 27 -16.80 -4.00 -1.97
CA GLU A 27 -16.77 -3.25 -3.22
C GLU A 27 -16.63 -1.76 -2.98
N LYS A 28 -17.35 -1.25 -1.98
CA LYS A 28 -17.25 0.17 -1.65
C LYS A 28 -15.86 0.53 -1.14
N VAL A 29 -15.27 -0.35 -0.35
CA VAL A 29 -13.93 -0.11 0.18
C VAL A 29 -12.91 -0.09 -0.96
N THR A 30 -12.97 -1.07 -1.87
CA THR A 30 -12.03 -1.09 -2.98
C THR A 30 -12.19 0.14 -3.87
N ASN A 31 -13.43 0.56 -4.11
CA ASN A 31 -13.66 1.76 -4.90
C ASN A 31 -13.07 3.01 -4.25
N SER A 32 -13.10 3.08 -2.93
CA SER A 32 -12.50 4.20 -2.23
C SER A 32 -10.98 4.14 -2.28
N LEU A 33 -10.43 2.95 -2.12
CA LEU A 33 -8.97 2.79 -2.13
C LEU A 33 -8.34 3.16 -3.47
N VAL A 34 -8.98 2.76 -4.58
CA VAL A 34 -8.40 3.04 -5.88
C VAL A 34 -8.32 4.52 -6.21
N LYS A 35 -9.05 5.35 -5.47
CA LYS A 35 -9.03 6.80 -5.70
C LYS A 35 -7.89 7.50 -4.97
N LEU A 36 -7.22 6.83 -4.05
CA LEU A 36 -6.16 7.45 -3.27
C LEU A 36 -4.86 7.40 -4.05
N THR A 37 -4.29 8.57 -4.31
CA THR A 37 -3.09 8.66 -5.16
C THR A 37 -1.85 8.03 -4.54
N ASP A 38 -1.81 7.92 -3.22
CA ASP A 38 -0.68 7.28 -2.55
C ASP A 38 -0.69 5.77 -2.71
N ILE A 39 -1.82 5.19 -3.09
CA ILE A 39 -1.95 3.75 -3.30
C ILE A 39 -1.64 3.43 -4.75
N THR A 40 -0.65 2.58 -4.96
CA THR A 40 -0.25 2.20 -6.32
C THR A 40 -0.97 0.96 -6.81
N ASP A 41 -1.32 0.07 -5.89
CA ASP A 41 -1.93 -1.22 -6.25
C ASP A 41 -2.96 -1.62 -5.22
N VAL A 42 -4.04 -2.23 -5.68
CA VAL A 42 -5.09 -2.74 -4.80
C VAL A 42 -5.46 -4.14 -5.29
N TYR A 43 -5.43 -5.11 -4.39
CA TYR A 43 -5.75 -6.50 -4.71
C TYR A 43 -6.75 -7.08 -3.72
N GLU A 44 -7.71 -7.84 -4.22
CA GLU A 44 -8.50 -8.72 -3.37
C GLU A 44 -7.74 -10.02 -3.27
N VAL A 45 -7.68 -10.60 -2.09
CA VAL A 45 -6.88 -11.79 -1.86
C VAL A 45 -7.67 -12.84 -1.10
N THR A 46 -7.24 -14.09 -1.24
CA THR A 46 -7.76 -15.17 -0.41
C THR A 46 -6.88 -15.29 0.81
N GLY A 47 -7.40 -15.92 1.85
CA GLY A 47 -6.62 -16.16 3.06
C GLY A 47 -7.13 -15.32 4.21
N GLU A 48 -6.20 -14.92 5.06
CA GLU A 48 -6.55 -14.23 6.29
C GLU A 48 -7.08 -12.83 6.06
N TYR A 49 -6.49 -12.12 5.11
CA TYR A 49 -6.89 -10.74 4.83
C TYR A 49 -7.85 -10.70 3.65
N ASP A 50 -8.51 -9.57 3.50
CA ASP A 50 -9.46 -9.38 2.41
C ASP A 50 -8.87 -8.59 1.26
N ILE A 51 -8.08 -7.57 1.57
CA ILE A 51 -7.49 -6.69 0.57
C ILE A 51 -6.04 -6.45 0.92
N VAL A 52 -5.20 -6.38 -0.11
CA VAL A 52 -3.80 -5.98 0.05
C VAL A 52 -3.55 -4.78 -0.85
N CYS A 53 -2.98 -3.74 -0.28
CA CYS A 53 -2.62 -2.53 -1.03
C CYS A 53 -1.13 -2.30 -0.95
N LEU A 54 -0.60 -1.71 -2.01
CA LEU A 54 0.76 -1.21 -2.00
C LEU A 54 0.70 0.31 -2.02
N LEU A 55 1.45 0.94 -1.15
CA LEU A 55 1.50 2.39 -1.07
C LEU A 55 2.93 2.88 -1.22
N ARG A 56 3.06 4.08 -1.75
CA ARG A 56 4.35 4.76 -1.81
C ARG A 56 4.17 6.15 -1.23
N THR A 57 4.96 6.46 -0.22
CA THR A 57 4.88 7.76 0.44
C THR A 57 6.29 8.30 0.65
N GLU A 58 6.38 9.60 0.93
CA GLU A 58 7.66 10.25 1.13
C GLU A 58 8.37 9.84 2.41
N SER A 59 7.58 9.44 3.41
CA SER A 59 8.12 9.17 4.72
C SER A 59 7.16 8.29 5.49
N ILE A 60 7.64 7.75 6.60
CA ILE A 60 6.77 6.96 7.49
C ILE A 60 5.68 7.86 8.06
N LEU A 61 6.01 9.11 8.36
CA LEU A 61 5.01 10.03 8.87
C LEU A 61 3.93 10.30 7.83
N ALA A 62 4.32 10.46 6.57
CA ALA A 62 3.35 10.65 5.49
C ALA A 62 2.43 9.44 5.36
N PHE A 63 2.99 8.23 5.48
CA PHE A 63 2.18 7.02 5.47
C PHE A 63 1.19 7.03 6.64
N ARG A 64 1.66 7.38 7.83
CA ARG A 64 0.80 7.42 8.99
C ARG A 64 -0.38 8.36 8.78
N GLU A 65 -0.14 9.52 8.15
CA GLU A 65 -1.21 10.46 7.86
C GLU A 65 -2.23 9.89 6.88
N VAL A 66 -1.76 9.23 5.83
CA VAL A 66 -2.67 8.60 4.87
C VAL A 66 -3.49 7.51 5.54
N LEU A 67 -2.85 6.67 6.33
CA LEU A 67 -3.53 5.58 7.02
C LEU A 67 -4.60 6.13 7.95
N LYS A 68 -4.24 7.07 8.79
CA LYS A 68 -5.11 7.59 9.82
C LYS A 68 -6.23 8.44 9.26
N ASN A 69 -5.92 9.32 8.31
CA ASN A 69 -6.88 10.32 7.86
C ASN A 69 -7.67 9.90 6.64
N LYS A 70 -7.21 8.90 5.91
CA LYS A 70 -7.89 8.47 4.68
C LYS A 70 -8.35 7.03 4.75
N ILE A 71 -7.43 6.10 5.00
CA ILE A 71 -7.76 4.67 4.90
C ILE A 71 -8.64 4.20 6.05
N LEU A 72 -8.26 4.52 7.28
CA LEU A 72 -9.03 4.07 8.43
C LEU A 72 -10.38 4.75 8.55
N ARG A 73 -10.61 5.79 7.76
CA ARG A 73 -11.90 6.46 7.74
C ARG A 73 -12.86 5.90 6.70
N ILE A 74 -12.40 4.99 5.87
CA ILE A 74 -13.28 4.38 4.87
C ILE A 74 -14.27 3.46 5.59
N PRO A 75 -15.58 3.68 5.41
CA PRO A 75 -16.57 2.80 6.04
C PRO A 75 -16.37 1.37 5.54
N GLY A 76 -16.35 0.42 6.46
CA GLY A 76 -16.17 -0.99 6.13
C GLY A 76 -14.78 -1.51 6.43
N VAL A 77 -13.80 -0.66 6.60
CA VAL A 77 -12.45 -1.09 6.99
C VAL A 77 -12.50 -1.42 8.48
N LYS A 78 -12.23 -2.67 8.82
CA LYS A 78 -12.28 -3.14 10.21
C LYS A 78 -10.95 -2.96 10.91
N SER A 79 -9.88 -3.34 10.24
CA SER A 79 -8.54 -3.20 10.80
C SER A 79 -7.52 -3.35 9.69
N THR A 80 -6.28 -2.94 9.99
CA THR A 80 -5.20 -3.01 9.01
C THR A 80 -3.94 -3.54 9.69
N VAL A 81 -3.10 -4.18 8.89
CA VAL A 81 -1.77 -4.62 9.31
C VAL A 81 -0.81 -4.15 8.23
N SER A 82 0.16 -3.34 8.61
CA SER A 82 1.09 -2.77 7.64
C SER A 82 2.49 -3.35 7.80
N ALA A 83 3.19 -3.46 6.68
CA ALA A 83 4.59 -3.86 6.67
C ALA A 83 5.35 -2.85 5.83
N ILE A 84 6.40 -2.29 6.41
CA ILE A 84 7.25 -1.34 5.71
C ILE A 84 8.33 -2.14 4.99
N VAL A 85 8.49 -1.89 3.69
CA VAL A 85 9.52 -2.58 2.91
C VAL A 85 10.87 -2.02 3.33
N LEU A 86 11.73 -2.89 3.79
CA LEU A 86 13.07 -2.48 4.23
C LEU A 86 14.04 -2.41 3.08
N TYR A 87 13.93 -3.31 2.14
CA TYR A 87 14.86 -3.37 1.02
C TYR A 87 14.23 -4.19 -0.11
N THR A 88 14.40 -3.73 -1.35
CA THR A 88 13.86 -4.40 -2.51
C THR A 88 14.97 -5.16 -3.22
N HIS A 89 14.84 -6.48 -3.29
CA HIS A 89 15.81 -7.32 -3.97
C HIS A 89 15.47 -7.54 -5.43
N LYS A 90 14.20 -7.48 -5.76
CA LYS A 90 13.75 -7.76 -7.12
C LYS A 90 12.43 -7.02 -7.36
N ARG A 91 12.30 -6.45 -8.54
CA ARG A 91 11.07 -5.76 -8.94
C ARG A 91 10.88 -5.93 -10.42
N ASP A 92 9.63 -6.19 -10.84
CA ASP A 92 9.30 -6.36 -12.24
C ASP A 92 10.20 -7.40 -12.91
N ARG A 93 10.41 -8.52 -12.20
CA ARG A 93 11.20 -9.65 -12.70
C ARG A 93 12.69 -9.36 -12.80
N LYS A 94 13.13 -8.20 -12.30
CA LYS A 94 14.53 -7.80 -12.39
C LYS A 94 15.12 -7.65 -11.01
N ALA A 95 16.35 -8.11 -10.87
CA ALA A 95 17.08 -7.89 -9.64
C ALA A 95 17.37 -6.41 -9.51
N VAL A 96 17.19 -5.88 -8.31
CA VAL A 96 17.54 -4.50 -8.02
C VAL A 96 19.01 -4.46 -7.65
N SER A 97 19.79 -3.60 -8.32
CA SER A 97 21.20 -3.47 -8.03
C SER A 97 21.46 -2.13 -7.34
N GLU A 98 22.55 -2.10 -6.59
CA GLU A 98 22.94 -0.90 -5.85
C GLU A 98 23.52 0.16 -6.74
#